data_38e9590ea5c1475f45275a1e1202fb52
#
_entry.id   38e9590ea5c1475f45275a1e1202fb52
#
_cell.length_a   1.000
_cell.length_b   1.000
_cell.length_c   1.000
_cell.angle_alpha   90.00
_cell.angle_beta   90.00
_cell.angle_gamma   90.00
#
_symmetry.space_group_name_H-M   'P 1'
#
loop_
_entity.id
_entity.type
_entity.pdbx_description
1 polymer ?
#
loop_
_entity_poly.entity_id
_entity_poly.type
_entity_poly.pdbx_seq_one_letter_code
_entity_poly.pdbx_strand_id
1 'polypeptide(L)'
;MFTGLVETKGLIDSFQKNEDGMILRLNHNNSFEVSINDSVSCNGVCLTVVRTDKNSFEVQLVNETLDRTTAEFWKEKDELNLERALLPSTRMGGHFVQGHVDCVTKILKIKHFDKSSTWTFKMNDDIEKYIVEK
;
A
#
# COMPACT_ATOMS: atom_id res chain seq x y z
N MET A 1 11.13 3.23 -0.53
CA MET A 1 10.85 4.28 -1.53
C MET A 1 10.26 3.60 -2.76
N PHE A 2 9.18 4.17 -3.34
CA PHE A 2 8.39 3.62 -4.44
C PHE A 2 8.22 4.65 -5.55
N THR A 3 7.58 4.26 -6.66
CA THR A 3 7.30 5.13 -7.80
C THR A 3 5.82 5.50 -7.93
N GLY A 4 4.95 4.75 -7.28
CA GLY A 4 3.50 4.82 -7.48
C GLY A 4 3.01 4.00 -8.68
N LEU A 5 3.87 3.20 -9.31
CA LEU A 5 3.52 2.31 -10.42
C LEU A 5 3.29 0.89 -9.92
N VAL A 6 2.04 0.46 -9.93
CA VAL A 6 1.64 -0.89 -9.50
C VAL A 6 2.25 -1.95 -10.42
N GLU A 7 2.96 -2.93 -9.85
CA GLU A 7 3.56 -4.03 -10.63
C GLU A 7 2.60 -5.20 -10.79
N THR A 8 1.85 -5.53 -9.75
CA THR A 8 0.92 -6.67 -9.73
C THR A 8 -0.15 -6.48 -8.65
N LYS A 9 -1.06 -7.45 -8.57
CA LYS A 9 -1.98 -7.59 -7.45
C LYS A 9 -1.61 -8.79 -6.61
N GLY A 10 -1.78 -8.67 -5.30
CA GLY A 10 -1.71 -9.77 -4.33
C GLY A 10 -3.06 -10.03 -3.72
N LEU A 11 -3.36 -11.29 -3.45
CA LEU A 11 -4.57 -11.72 -2.78
C LEU A 11 -4.28 -11.97 -1.30
N ILE A 12 -5.06 -11.39 -0.41
CA ILE A 12 -4.97 -11.68 1.02
C ILE A 12 -5.39 -13.13 1.27
N ASP A 13 -4.45 -13.93 1.75
CA ASP A 13 -4.64 -15.33 2.08
C ASP A 13 -5.17 -15.49 3.51
N SER A 14 -4.48 -14.86 4.46
CA SER A 14 -4.81 -14.89 5.87
C SER A 14 -4.20 -13.72 6.61
N PHE A 15 -4.68 -13.47 7.81
CA PHE A 15 -4.06 -12.52 8.73
C PHE A 15 -4.14 -13.02 10.18
N GLN A 16 -3.15 -12.64 10.97
CA GLN A 16 -3.09 -12.94 12.39
C GLN A 16 -2.87 -11.65 13.18
N LYS A 17 -3.88 -11.26 13.96
CA LYS A 17 -3.77 -10.13 14.90
C LYS A 17 -3.04 -10.57 16.16
N ASN A 18 -2.21 -9.70 16.71
CA ASN A 18 -1.54 -9.84 17.99
C ASN A 18 -1.53 -8.49 18.74
N GLU A 19 -0.92 -8.43 19.91
CA GLU A 19 -0.85 -7.20 20.74
C GLU A 19 -0.11 -6.06 20.03
N ASP A 20 0.88 -6.37 19.19
CA ASP A 20 1.75 -5.40 18.51
C ASP A 20 1.20 -4.95 17.14
N GLY A 21 0.11 -5.55 16.67
CA GLY A 21 -0.48 -5.26 15.37
C GLY A 21 -1.02 -6.48 14.63
N MET A 22 -0.61 -6.67 13.37
CA MET A 22 -1.10 -7.74 12.50
C MET A 22 0.01 -8.26 11.60
N ILE A 23 0.04 -9.57 11.40
CA ILE A 23 0.80 -10.21 10.31
C ILE A 23 -0.20 -10.55 9.20
N LEU A 24 0.10 -10.14 7.98
CA LEU A 24 -0.71 -10.33 6.79
C LEU A 24 0.05 -11.23 5.82
N ARG A 25 -0.59 -12.32 5.38
CA ARG A 25 -0.07 -13.19 4.32
C ARG A 25 -0.76 -12.87 2.99
N LEU A 26 0.07 -12.65 1.98
CA LEU A 26 -0.34 -12.30 0.63
C LEU A 26 0.16 -13.35 -0.36
N ASN A 27 -0.74 -13.87 -1.19
CA ASN A 27 -0.39 -14.66 -2.37
C ASN A 27 -0.17 -13.73 -3.55
N HIS A 28 0.83 -14.03 -4.37
CA HIS A 28 1.21 -13.26 -5.56
C HIS A 28 1.55 -14.17 -6.74
N ASN A 29 1.71 -13.61 -7.94
CA ASN A 29 2.18 -14.36 -9.09
C ASN A 29 3.70 -14.64 -9.02
N ASN A 30 4.15 -15.65 -9.74
CA ASN A 30 5.54 -16.12 -9.70
C ASN A 30 6.60 -15.09 -10.18
N SER A 31 6.18 -13.98 -10.79
CA SER A 31 7.10 -12.94 -11.28
C SER A 31 7.36 -11.83 -10.27
N PHE A 32 6.64 -11.82 -9.15
CA PHE A 32 6.80 -10.83 -8.08
C PHE A 32 7.68 -11.40 -6.96
N GLU A 33 8.98 -11.43 -7.18
CA GLU A 33 9.95 -11.94 -6.21
C GLU A 33 10.25 -10.88 -5.15
N VAL A 34 10.20 -11.27 -3.88
CA VAL A 34 10.55 -10.45 -2.72
C VAL A 34 11.42 -11.25 -1.75
N SER A 35 12.24 -10.56 -0.99
CA SER A 35 13.10 -11.13 0.04
C SER A 35 12.71 -10.64 1.43
N ILE A 36 13.11 -11.37 2.47
CA ILE A 36 12.94 -10.90 3.85
C ILE A 36 13.68 -9.57 4.02
N ASN A 37 13.05 -8.63 4.72
CA ASN A 37 13.45 -7.23 4.92
C ASN A 37 13.23 -6.32 3.70
N ASP A 38 12.71 -6.80 2.58
CA ASP A 38 12.27 -5.90 1.52
C ASP A 38 11.08 -5.07 1.98
N SER A 39 10.98 -3.85 1.44
CA SER A 39 9.78 -3.04 1.57
C SER A 39 8.88 -3.26 0.36
N VAL A 40 7.60 -3.53 0.62
CA VAL A 40 6.55 -3.66 -0.40
C VAL A 40 5.46 -2.65 -0.09
N SER A 41 5.04 -1.91 -1.08
CA SER A 41 3.84 -1.06 -1.02
C SER A 41 2.62 -1.93 -1.28
N CYS A 42 1.75 -2.06 -0.28
CA CYS A 42 0.47 -2.76 -0.37
C CYS A 42 -0.66 -1.72 -0.36
N ASN A 43 -1.36 -1.51 -1.48
CA ASN A 43 -2.32 -0.41 -1.65
C ASN A 43 -1.76 0.97 -1.23
N GLY A 44 -0.47 1.22 -1.47
CA GLY A 44 0.21 2.46 -1.10
C GLY A 44 0.82 2.49 0.31
N VAL A 45 0.58 1.47 1.13
CA VAL A 45 1.14 1.35 2.48
C VAL A 45 2.47 0.61 2.41
N CYS A 46 3.56 1.24 2.88
CA CYS A 46 4.89 0.63 2.96
C CYS A 46 4.94 -0.39 4.09
N LEU A 47 5.15 -1.66 3.76
CA LEU A 47 5.23 -2.76 4.71
C LEU A 47 6.52 -3.55 4.51
N THR A 48 7.05 -4.11 5.60
CA THR A 48 8.27 -4.90 5.57
C THR A 48 7.94 -6.39 5.47
N VAL A 49 8.59 -7.08 4.54
CA VAL A 49 8.49 -8.53 4.38
C VAL A 49 9.20 -9.21 5.55
N VAL A 50 8.47 -10.01 6.32
CA VAL A 50 9.00 -10.77 7.47
C VAL A 50 9.20 -12.25 7.14
N ARG A 51 8.50 -12.75 6.13
CA ARG A 51 8.64 -14.13 5.63
C ARG A 51 8.31 -14.18 4.15
N THR A 52 8.93 -15.09 3.42
CA THR A 52 8.64 -15.33 2.00
C THR A 52 8.64 -16.81 1.68
N ASP A 53 7.75 -17.22 0.76
CA ASP A 53 7.65 -18.51 0.14
C ASP A 53 7.64 -18.33 -1.38
N LYS A 54 7.53 -19.42 -2.16
CA LYS A 54 7.57 -19.36 -3.63
C LYS A 54 6.54 -18.41 -4.25
N ASN A 55 5.30 -18.39 -3.72
CA ASN A 55 4.16 -17.65 -4.29
C ASN A 55 3.43 -16.80 -3.25
N SER A 56 4.04 -16.56 -2.10
CA SER A 56 3.46 -15.77 -1.02
C SER A 56 4.53 -15.13 -0.17
N PHE A 57 4.16 -14.06 0.50
CA PHE A 57 4.98 -13.42 1.53
C PHE A 57 4.12 -12.95 2.70
N GLU A 58 4.76 -12.74 3.83
CA GLU A 58 4.14 -12.16 5.01
C GLU A 58 4.74 -10.79 5.30
N VAL A 59 3.87 -9.85 5.65
CA VAL A 59 4.26 -8.50 6.07
C VAL A 59 3.72 -8.20 7.46
N GLN A 60 4.42 -7.36 8.20
CA GLN A 60 4.00 -6.91 9.51
C GLN A 60 3.40 -5.49 9.42
N LEU A 61 2.23 -5.32 10.04
CA LEU A 61 1.58 -4.04 10.25
C LEU A 61 1.58 -3.77 11.75
N VAL A 62 2.20 -2.68 12.17
CA VAL A 62 2.13 -2.20 13.56
C VAL A 62 0.81 -1.46 13.81
N ASN A 63 0.42 -1.32 15.08
CA ASN A 63 -0.84 -0.66 15.45
C ASN A 63 -0.98 0.75 14.82
N GLU A 64 0.08 1.56 14.80
CA GLU A 64 0.05 2.88 14.17
C GLU A 64 -0.28 2.80 12.66
N THR A 65 0.20 1.78 11.94
CA THR A 65 -0.16 1.56 10.54
C THR A 65 -1.64 1.23 10.39
N LEU A 66 -2.19 0.43 11.28
CA LEU A 66 -3.62 0.12 11.28
C LEU A 66 -4.47 1.36 11.55
N ASP A 67 -4.07 2.19 12.51
CA ASP A 67 -4.78 3.42 12.90
C ASP A 67 -4.76 4.49 11.80
N ARG A 68 -3.67 4.60 11.05
CA ARG A 68 -3.46 5.64 10.03
C ARG A 68 -3.90 5.26 8.62
N THR A 69 -4.23 3.99 8.39
CA THR A 69 -4.53 3.48 7.05
C THR A 69 -5.87 2.74 7.00
N THR A 70 -6.28 2.36 5.81
CA THR A 70 -7.44 1.49 5.63
C THR A 70 -7.12 0.00 5.85
N ALA A 71 -5.90 -0.35 6.25
CA ALA A 71 -5.47 -1.74 6.43
C ALA A 71 -6.25 -2.47 7.54
N GLU A 72 -6.77 -1.74 8.53
CA GLU A 72 -7.65 -2.30 9.56
C GLU A 72 -8.93 -2.97 8.98
N PHE A 73 -9.39 -2.49 7.83
CA PHE A 73 -10.62 -2.97 7.18
C PHE A 73 -10.37 -4.05 6.13
N TRP A 74 -9.12 -4.40 5.85
CA TRP A 74 -8.79 -5.44 4.88
C TRP A 74 -9.28 -6.82 5.35
N LYS A 75 -9.71 -7.62 4.39
CA LYS A 75 -10.29 -8.95 4.63
C LYS A 75 -9.59 -10.00 3.80
N GLU A 76 -9.71 -11.25 4.22
CA GLU A 76 -9.32 -12.40 3.40
C GLU A 76 -10.02 -12.33 2.05
N LYS A 77 -9.28 -12.64 0.98
CA LYS A 77 -9.68 -12.56 -0.42
C LYS A 77 -9.78 -11.16 -1.01
N ASP A 78 -9.46 -10.10 -0.26
CA ASP A 78 -9.27 -8.78 -0.89
C ASP A 78 -8.01 -8.80 -1.75
N GLU A 79 -8.07 -8.10 -2.91
CA GLU A 79 -6.93 -7.85 -3.76
C GLU A 79 -6.27 -6.53 -3.39
N LEU A 80 -4.95 -6.56 -3.18
CA LEU A 80 -4.13 -5.37 -2.96
C LEU A 80 -3.22 -5.10 -4.15
N ASN A 81 -3.07 -3.84 -4.53
CA ASN A 81 -2.04 -3.41 -5.46
C ASN A 81 -0.67 -3.55 -4.79
N LEU A 82 0.29 -4.15 -5.49
CA LEU A 82 1.63 -4.38 -4.99
C LEU A 82 2.68 -3.66 -5.85
N GLU A 83 3.65 -3.04 -5.17
CA GLU A 83 4.83 -2.44 -5.77
C GLU A 83 6.03 -2.71 -4.86
N ARG A 84 7.15 -3.19 -5.42
CA ARG A 84 8.41 -3.38 -4.68
C ARG A 84 9.15 -2.05 -4.53
N ALA A 85 9.93 -1.93 -3.48
CA ALA A 85 10.81 -0.78 -3.32
C ALA A 85 11.80 -0.64 -4.49
N LEU A 86 12.08 0.61 -4.86
CA LEU A 86 13.07 0.95 -5.87
C LEU A 86 14.46 0.42 -5.47
N LEU A 87 15.16 -0.15 -6.43
CA LEU A 87 16.60 -0.41 -6.35
C LEU A 87 17.38 0.82 -6.85
N PRO A 88 18.61 1.06 -6.37
CA PRO A 88 19.44 2.16 -6.86
C PRO A 88 19.72 2.13 -8.37
N SER A 89 19.60 0.95 -8.99
CA SER A 89 19.84 0.72 -10.42
C SER A 89 18.60 0.82 -11.30
N THR A 90 17.40 0.94 -10.73
CA THR A 90 16.15 1.03 -11.53
C THR A 90 15.93 2.43 -12.08
N ARG A 91 15.37 2.52 -13.30
CA ARG A 91 14.89 3.79 -13.83
C ARG A 91 13.61 4.19 -13.08
N MET A 92 13.54 5.46 -12.67
CA MET A 92 12.34 5.99 -12.02
C MET A 92 11.37 6.52 -13.08
N GLY A 93 10.29 5.78 -13.31
CA GLY A 93 9.24 6.13 -14.28
C GLY A 93 8.04 6.90 -13.70
N GLY A 94 7.95 7.00 -12.39
CA GLY A 94 6.86 7.67 -11.67
C GLY A 94 7.36 8.84 -10.82
N HIS A 95 6.89 8.89 -9.58
CA HIS A 95 7.22 9.94 -8.61
C HIS A 95 7.87 9.33 -7.36
N PHE A 96 8.54 10.14 -6.54
CA PHE A 96 9.02 9.68 -5.24
C PHE A 96 7.85 9.49 -4.27
N VAL A 97 7.55 8.26 -3.92
CA VAL A 97 6.49 7.88 -2.99
C VAL A 97 7.10 7.10 -1.83
N GLN A 98 6.85 7.52 -0.61
CA GLN A 98 7.38 6.85 0.59
C GLN A 98 6.53 5.67 1.02
N GLY A 99 5.21 5.77 0.87
CA GLY A 99 4.25 4.78 1.37
C GLY A 99 3.98 4.91 2.87
N HIS A 100 4.40 6.02 3.48
CA HIS A 100 4.09 6.37 4.87
C HIS A 100 2.82 7.20 4.90
N VAL A 101 1.72 6.54 5.18
CA VAL A 101 0.38 7.18 5.17
C VAL A 101 0.18 7.98 6.45
N ASP A 102 -0.20 9.24 6.30
CA ASP A 102 -0.44 10.14 7.43
C ASP A 102 -1.86 10.03 7.99
N CYS A 103 -2.86 9.85 7.11
CA CYS A 103 -4.26 9.73 7.54
C CYS A 103 -5.14 9.10 6.46
N VAL A 104 -6.37 8.76 6.86
CA VAL A 104 -7.46 8.32 6.00
C VAL A 104 -8.45 9.46 5.80
N THR A 105 -8.98 9.61 4.59
CA THR A 105 -10.05 10.56 4.31
C THR A 105 -11.15 9.93 3.46
N LYS A 106 -12.28 10.66 3.31
CA LYS A 106 -13.44 10.20 2.56
C LYS A 106 -13.49 10.82 1.17
N ILE A 107 -13.88 10.00 0.19
CA ILE A 107 -14.24 10.49 -1.14
C ILE A 107 -15.64 11.14 -1.01
N LEU A 108 -15.73 12.42 -1.34
CA LEU A 108 -16.97 13.18 -1.32
C LEU A 108 -17.73 13.07 -2.65
N LYS A 109 -16.99 13.05 -3.76
CA LYS A 109 -17.57 13.03 -5.10
C LYS A 109 -16.61 12.43 -6.11
N ILE A 110 -17.16 11.67 -7.06
CA ILE A 110 -16.47 11.21 -8.26
C ILE A 110 -17.26 11.70 -9.47
N LYS A 111 -16.59 12.38 -10.40
CA LYS A 111 -17.16 12.80 -11.68
C LYS A 111 -16.39 12.11 -12.80
N HIS A 112 -17.09 11.27 -13.55
CA HIS A 112 -16.53 10.55 -14.69
C HIS A 112 -16.69 11.37 -15.96
N PHE A 113 -15.69 11.31 -16.82
CA PHE A 113 -15.67 11.81 -18.20
C PHE A 113 -15.23 10.65 -19.12
N ASP A 114 -15.31 10.83 -20.42
CA ASP A 114 -15.01 9.75 -21.39
C ASP A 114 -13.64 9.08 -21.18
N LYS A 115 -12.62 9.84 -20.82
CA LYS A 115 -11.23 9.35 -20.67
C LYS A 115 -10.56 9.72 -19.35
N SER A 116 -11.29 10.30 -18.41
CA SER A 116 -10.74 10.76 -17.13
C SER A 116 -11.78 10.76 -16.03
N SER A 117 -11.34 10.98 -14.80
CA SER A 117 -12.23 11.17 -13.66
C SER A 117 -11.66 12.22 -12.72
N THR A 118 -12.53 13.05 -12.18
CA THR A 118 -12.17 13.97 -11.09
C THR A 118 -12.70 13.40 -9.78
N TRP A 119 -11.84 13.35 -8.78
CA TRP A 119 -12.14 12.83 -7.44
C TRP A 119 -12.01 13.97 -6.45
N THR A 120 -13.05 14.17 -5.65
CA THR A 120 -13.05 15.17 -4.58
C THR A 120 -12.98 14.45 -3.24
N PHE A 121 -12.01 14.80 -2.43
CA PHE A 121 -11.79 14.23 -1.10
C PHE A 121 -12.17 15.25 -0.03
N LYS A 122 -12.60 14.74 1.14
CA LYS A 122 -12.73 15.59 2.32
C LYS A 122 -11.34 16.04 2.76
N MET A 123 -11.14 17.34 2.95
CA MET A 123 -9.90 17.84 3.53
C MET A 123 -9.85 17.50 5.02
N ASN A 124 -8.69 17.09 5.48
CA ASN A 124 -8.39 16.93 6.90
C ASN A 124 -7.53 18.12 7.33
N ASP A 125 -7.98 18.88 8.30
CA ASP A 125 -7.36 20.14 8.74
C ASP A 125 -5.91 19.96 9.21
N ASP A 126 -5.58 18.78 9.78
CA ASP A 126 -4.24 18.48 10.28
C ASP A 126 -3.19 18.36 9.16
N ILE A 127 -3.62 17.96 7.96
CA ILE A 127 -2.72 17.74 6.81
C ILE A 127 -2.83 18.81 5.72
N GLU A 128 -3.79 19.73 5.79
CA GLU A 128 -4.03 20.78 4.78
C GLU A 128 -2.76 21.53 4.41
N LYS A 129 -1.97 21.91 5.41
CA LYS A 129 -0.70 22.66 5.25
C LYS A 129 0.40 21.91 4.47
N TYR A 130 0.26 20.60 4.28
CA TYR A 130 1.21 19.76 3.53
C TYR A 130 0.74 19.46 2.12
N ILE A 131 -0.49 19.86 1.76
CA ILE A 131 -1.06 19.65 0.43
C ILE A 131 -0.88 20.90 -0.38
N VAL A 132 -0.14 20.81 -1.48
CA VAL A 132 0.13 21.93 -2.37
C VAL A 132 -0.45 21.67 -3.74
N GLU A 133 -0.86 22.76 -4.42
CA GLU A 133 -1.28 22.71 -5.81
C GLU A 133 -0.06 22.43 -6.70
N LYS A 134 -0.26 21.59 -7.73
CA LYS A 134 0.76 21.31 -8.75
C LYS A 134 0.80 22.41 -9.79
#